data_9d924867e27d6c1a835a17028baf1f85
#
_entry.id   9d924867e27d6c1a835a17028baf1f85
#
_cell.length_a   1.000
_cell.length_b   1.000
_cell.length_c   1.000
_cell.angle_alpha   90.00
_cell.angle_beta   90.00
_cell.angle_gamma   90.00
#
_symmetry.space_group_name_H-M   'P 1'
#
loop_
_entity.id
_entity.type
_entity.pdbx_description
1 polymer ?
#
loop_
_entity_poly.entity_id
_entity_poly.type
_entity_poly.pdbx_seq_one_letter_code
_entity_poly.pdbx_strand_id
1 'polypeptide(L)'
;MVLGDNMFHGQDLTRLLNRARAKVETGGGAVVLGCPVQDPRAFGVVEFDGNGRVLGIEEKPSHLKSNYAVPGLYFYDGRVSDVAASVSPSERGELEITSVNNVYLETGELSVELMGRGVAWLDTGTPEGLLKAAEYVEAV
;
A
#
# COMPACT_ATOMS: atom_id res chain seq x y z
N MET A 1 8.75 3.70 4.11
CA MET A 1 7.96 4.94 4.28
C MET A 1 6.60 4.59 4.85
N VAL A 2 6.10 5.37 5.78
CA VAL A 2 4.75 5.22 6.36
C VAL A 2 4.07 6.60 6.35
N LEU A 3 2.78 6.60 6.03
CA LEU A 3 1.96 7.81 6.12
C LEU A 3 1.50 7.99 7.58
N GLY A 4 1.49 9.24 8.06
CA GLY A 4 1.24 9.56 9.48
C GLY A 4 -0.20 9.37 9.96
N ASP A 5 -1.14 9.17 9.05
CA ASP A 5 -2.56 8.91 9.30
C ASP A 5 -2.96 7.43 9.16
N ASN A 6 -1.97 6.54 9.04
CA ASN A 6 -2.19 5.10 8.97
C ASN A 6 -1.76 4.41 10.26
N MET A 7 -2.66 3.66 10.87
CA MET A 7 -2.38 2.86 12.05
C MET A 7 -2.43 1.37 11.71
N PHE A 8 -1.41 0.63 12.17
CA PHE A 8 -1.30 -0.82 11.99
C PHE A 8 -1.18 -1.49 13.36
N HIS A 9 -1.93 -2.56 13.55
CA HIS A 9 -1.87 -3.36 14.77
C HIS A 9 -2.12 -4.85 14.48
N GLY A 10 -1.43 -5.73 15.20
CA GLY A 10 -1.67 -7.16 15.12
C GLY A 10 -0.43 -8.00 15.40
N GLN A 11 -0.66 -9.26 15.79
CA GLN A 11 0.41 -10.19 16.16
C GLN A 11 1.31 -10.56 14.98
N ASP A 12 0.76 -10.59 13.77
CA ASP A 12 1.50 -10.92 12.53
C ASP A 12 2.18 -9.71 11.87
N LEU A 13 2.01 -8.51 12.43
CA LEU A 13 2.56 -7.28 11.84
C LEU A 13 4.09 -7.37 11.65
N THR A 14 4.83 -7.72 12.69
CA THR A 14 6.30 -7.84 12.62
C THR A 14 6.75 -8.82 11.55
N ARG A 15 6.06 -9.95 11.41
CA ARG A 15 6.36 -10.95 10.36
C ARG A 15 6.10 -10.39 8.97
N LEU A 16 4.98 -9.70 8.77
CA LEU A 16 4.63 -9.04 7.50
C LEU A 16 5.70 -8.00 7.11
N LEU A 17 6.07 -7.12 8.03
CA LEU A 17 7.09 -6.09 7.80
C LEU A 17 8.46 -6.69 7.46
N ASN A 18 8.88 -7.74 8.17
CA ASN A 18 10.14 -8.43 7.90
C ASN A 18 10.16 -9.10 6.53
N ARG A 19 9.04 -9.71 6.08
CA ARG A 19 8.95 -10.27 4.72
C ARG A 19 9.08 -9.18 3.65
N ALA A 20 8.34 -8.09 3.80
CA ALA A 20 8.40 -6.97 2.85
C ALA A 20 9.80 -6.36 2.79
N ARG A 21 10.43 -6.14 3.94
CA ARG A 21 11.82 -5.65 4.03
C ARG A 21 12.80 -6.58 3.34
N ALA A 22 12.74 -7.89 3.65
CA ALA A 22 13.65 -8.88 3.08
C ALA A 22 13.56 -8.94 1.55
N LYS A 23 12.37 -8.80 0.96
CA LYS A 23 12.20 -8.73 -0.51
C LYS A 23 12.99 -7.58 -1.12
N VAL A 24 12.89 -6.37 -0.54
CA VAL A 24 13.61 -5.21 -1.04
C VAL A 24 15.12 -5.34 -0.81
N GLU A 25 15.56 -5.82 0.35
CA GLU A 25 16.98 -6.00 0.67
C GLU A 25 17.67 -7.03 -0.23
N THR A 26 16.96 -8.08 -0.66
CA THR A 26 17.55 -9.14 -1.50
C THR A 26 17.37 -8.90 -2.99
N GLY A 27 16.23 -8.35 -3.42
CA GLY A 27 15.87 -8.20 -4.83
C GLY A 27 15.84 -6.76 -5.34
N GLY A 28 15.93 -5.77 -4.47
CA GLY A 28 15.67 -4.38 -4.82
C GLY A 28 14.19 -4.12 -5.10
N GLY A 29 13.90 -2.99 -5.77
CA GLY A 29 12.55 -2.64 -6.17
C GLY A 29 11.69 -2.07 -5.05
N ALA A 30 10.40 -2.32 -5.14
CA ALA A 30 9.41 -1.84 -4.19
C ALA A 30 8.43 -2.95 -3.76
N VAL A 31 7.95 -2.84 -2.53
CA VAL A 31 6.89 -3.69 -1.99
C VAL A 31 5.77 -2.81 -1.45
N VAL A 32 4.56 -3.06 -1.91
CA VAL A 32 3.32 -2.51 -1.36
C VAL A 32 2.59 -3.57 -0.54
N LEU A 33 1.77 -3.14 0.40
CA LEU A 33 0.86 -4.04 1.10
C LEU A 33 -0.48 -4.09 0.36
N GLY A 34 -1.15 -5.23 0.39
CA GLY A 34 -2.52 -5.40 -0.10
C GLY A 34 -3.44 -5.81 1.05
N CYS A 35 -4.40 -4.97 1.37
CA CYS A 35 -5.40 -5.20 2.40
C CYS A 35 -6.77 -5.43 1.76
N PRO A 36 -7.43 -6.59 1.96
CA PRO A 36 -8.77 -6.81 1.44
C PRO A 36 -9.78 -5.94 2.22
N VAL A 37 -10.53 -5.13 1.51
CA VAL A 37 -11.57 -4.24 2.07
C VAL A 37 -12.87 -4.38 1.27
N GLN A 38 -13.98 -3.94 1.85
CA GLN A 38 -15.28 -4.00 1.18
C GLN A 38 -15.36 -3.01 0.01
N ASP A 39 -14.88 -1.80 0.21
CA ASP A 39 -14.85 -0.76 -0.81
C ASP A 39 -13.48 -0.07 -0.85
N PRO A 40 -12.63 -0.41 -1.82
CA PRO A 40 -11.29 0.15 -1.94
C PRO A 40 -11.23 1.48 -2.72
N ARG A 41 -12.34 2.01 -3.22
CA ARG A 41 -12.37 3.16 -4.15
C ARG A 41 -11.78 4.45 -3.60
N ALA A 42 -11.65 4.58 -2.28
CA ALA A 42 -11.02 5.74 -1.64
C ALA A 42 -9.48 5.67 -1.58
N PHE A 43 -8.90 4.54 -2.01
CA PHE A 43 -7.48 4.20 -1.85
C PHE A 43 -6.82 3.87 -3.18
N GLY A 44 -5.51 3.72 -3.16
CA GLY A 44 -4.81 2.97 -4.19
C GLY A 44 -5.28 1.51 -4.17
N VAL A 45 -5.45 0.90 -5.34
CA VAL A 45 -5.92 -0.49 -5.48
C VAL A 45 -4.88 -1.28 -6.27
N VAL A 46 -4.44 -2.42 -5.74
CA VAL A 46 -3.50 -3.32 -6.39
C VAL A 46 -4.23 -4.52 -6.98
N GLU A 47 -3.92 -4.81 -8.25
CA GLU A 47 -4.35 -6.01 -8.95
C GLU A 47 -3.16 -6.97 -9.08
N PHE A 48 -3.39 -8.26 -8.86
CA PHE A 48 -2.37 -9.30 -8.98
C PHE A 48 -2.99 -10.63 -9.43
N ASP A 49 -2.16 -11.48 -10.01
CA ASP A 49 -2.58 -12.81 -10.46
C ASP A 49 -2.55 -13.85 -9.33
N GLY A 50 -2.98 -15.08 -9.65
CA GLY A 50 -2.99 -16.20 -8.71
C GLY A 50 -1.61 -16.61 -8.17
N ASN A 51 -0.52 -16.13 -8.76
CA ASN A 51 0.86 -16.36 -8.33
C ASN A 51 1.41 -15.18 -7.51
N GLY A 52 0.61 -14.14 -7.24
CA GLY A 52 1.01 -12.95 -6.51
C GLY A 52 1.81 -11.93 -7.33
N ARG A 53 1.84 -12.07 -8.67
CA ARG A 53 2.46 -11.07 -9.55
C ARG A 53 1.55 -9.87 -9.67
N VAL A 54 2.07 -8.67 -9.43
CA VAL A 54 1.32 -7.42 -9.61
C VAL A 54 1.08 -7.17 -11.10
N LEU A 55 -0.19 -6.98 -11.45
CA LEU A 55 -0.66 -6.69 -12.80
C LEU A 55 -0.94 -5.20 -13.00
N GLY A 56 -1.33 -4.51 -11.94
CA GLY A 56 -1.64 -3.09 -11.97
C GLY A 56 -1.78 -2.49 -10.57
N ILE A 57 -1.61 -1.18 -10.52
CA ILE A 57 -1.91 -0.37 -9.34
C ILE A 57 -2.52 0.94 -9.80
N GLU A 58 -3.66 1.32 -9.24
CA GLU A 58 -4.43 2.48 -9.68
C GLU A 58 -4.90 3.27 -8.47
N GLU A 59 -4.75 4.60 -8.50
CA GLU A 59 -5.22 5.50 -7.45
C GLU A 59 -6.70 5.79 -7.61
N LYS A 60 -7.48 5.51 -6.57
CA LYS A 60 -8.93 5.81 -6.49
C LYS A 60 -9.69 5.44 -7.77
N PRO A 61 -9.62 4.15 -8.19
CA PRO A 61 -10.17 3.74 -9.48
C PRO A 61 -11.69 3.89 -9.55
N SER A 62 -12.19 4.30 -10.70
CA SER A 62 -13.63 4.32 -10.97
C SER A 62 -14.20 2.92 -11.24
N HIS A 63 -13.38 2.03 -11.79
CA HIS A 63 -13.71 0.64 -12.06
C HIS A 63 -12.81 -0.29 -11.28
N LEU A 64 -13.39 -1.05 -10.36
CA LEU A 64 -12.63 -1.98 -9.52
C LEU A 64 -12.23 -3.24 -10.27
N LYS A 65 -10.94 -3.55 -10.29
CA LYS A 65 -10.36 -4.80 -10.76
C LYS A 65 -9.99 -5.74 -9.62
N SER A 66 -9.95 -5.23 -8.41
CA SER A 66 -9.58 -5.92 -7.20
C SER A 66 -10.24 -5.25 -5.99
N ASN A 67 -10.35 -5.96 -4.87
CA ASN A 67 -10.78 -5.40 -3.59
C ASN A 67 -9.61 -5.21 -2.60
N TYR A 68 -8.37 -5.24 -3.10
CA TYR A 68 -7.19 -5.04 -2.29
C TYR A 68 -6.74 -3.59 -2.32
N ALA A 69 -7.04 -2.87 -1.25
CA ALA A 69 -6.53 -1.52 -1.02
C ALA A 69 -5.05 -1.54 -0.66
N VAL A 70 -4.34 -0.49 -1.03
CA VAL A 70 -2.92 -0.29 -0.70
C VAL A 70 -2.83 0.65 0.50
N PRO A 71 -2.50 0.13 1.70
CA PRO A 71 -2.26 0.97 2.86
C PRO A 71 -1.05 1.88 2.70
N GLY A 72 -1.01 2.95 3.48
CA GLY A 72 0.06 3.93 3.47
C GLY A 72 1.36 3.45 4.15
N LEU A 73 1.82 2.26 3.80
CA LEU A 73 3.09 1.68 4.26
C LEU A 73 3.81 1.02 3.09
N TYR A 74 4.98 1.55 2.75
CA TYR A 74 5.71 1.22 1.53
C TYR A 74 7.15 0.88 1.83
N PHE A 75 7.69 -0.09 1.11
CA PHE A 75 9.09 -0.49 1.17
C PHE A 75 9.74 -0.22 -0.19
N TYR A 76 10.82 0.55 -0.19
CA TYR A 76 11.53 0.95 -1.40
C TYR A 76 13.02 0.71 -1.26
N ASP A 77 13.66 0.42 -2.37
CA ASP A 77 15.12 0.46 -2.47
C ASP A 77 15.66 1.91 -2.50
N GLY A 78 16.99 2.04 -2.57
CA GLY A 78 17.66 3.34 -2.52
C GLY A 78 17.36 4.30 -3.68
N ARG A 79 16.70 3.82 -4.75
CA ARG A 79 16.37 4.63 -5.94
C ARG A 79 15.10 5.47 -5.77
N VAL A 80 14.35 5.28 -4.70
CA VAL A 80 13.01 5.89 -4.54
C VAL A 80 13.03 7.42 -4.63
N SER A 81 14.10 8.08 -4.14
CA SER A 81 14.21 9.53 -4.23
C SER A 81 14.30 10.02 -5.67
N ASP A 82 15.09 9.34 -6.50
CA ASP A 82 15.21 9.68 -7.92
C ASP A 82 13.94 9.36 -8.69
N VAL A 83 13.30 8.23 -8.38
CA VAL A 83 12.00 7.86 -8.95
C VAL A 83 10.94 8.89 -8.59
N ALA A 84 10.85 9.28 -7.33
CA ALA A 84 9.89 10.29 -6.87
C ALA A 84 10.11 11.66 -7.54
N ALA A 85 11.37 12.04 -7.79
CA ALA A 85 11.71 13.28 -8.50
C ALA A 85 11.33 13.23 -9.99
N SER A 86 11.18 12.04 -10.58
CA SER A 86 10.86 11.85 -12.00
C SER A 86 9.38 11.84 -12.32
N VAL A 87 8.51 11.59 -11.34
CA VAL A 87 7.06 11.50 -11.58
C VAL A 87 6.42 12.86 -11.74
N SER A 88 5.41 12.93 -12.61
CA SER A 88 4.61 14.13 -12.86
C SER A 88 3.30 14.06 -12.08
N PRO A 89 2.65 15.22 -11.83
CA PRO A 89 1.31 15.25 -11.27
C PRO A 89 0.33 14.39 -12.09
N SER A 90 -0.59 13.72 -11.41
CA SER A 90 -1.66 12.94 -12.03
C SER A 90 -2.66 13.86 -12.76
N GLU A 91 -3.65 13.24 -13.45
CA GLU A 91 -4.78 13.98 -14.05
C GLU A 91 -5.55 14.83 -13.03
N ARG A 92 -5.44 14.50 -11.75
CA ARG A 92 -6.01 15.25 -10.62
C ARG A 92 -5.16 16.44 -10.19
N GLY A 93 -3.98 16.64 -10.81
CA GLY A 93 -3.05 17.71 -10.50
C GLY A 93 -2.22 17.48 -9.22
N GLU A 94 -2.22 16.28 -8.69
CA GLU A 94 -1.51 15.89 -7.45
C GLU A 94 -0.34 14.97 -7.74
N LEU A 95 0.76 15.12 -6.98
CA LEU A 95 1.84 14.13 -6.94
C LEU A 95 1.38 12.95 -6.08
N GLU A 96 1.18 11.80 -6.70
CA GLU A 96 0.64 10.62 -6.04
C GLU A 96 1.71 9.55 -5.85
N ILE A 97 1.70 8.90 -4.68
CA ILE A 97 2.59 7.77 -4.41
C ILE A 97 2.35 6.60 -5.37
N THR A 98 1.13 6.44 -5.86
CA THR A 98 0.78 5.44 -6.87
C THR A 98 1.57 5.64 -8.17
N SER A 99 1.90 6.89 -8.54
CA SER A 99 2.77 7.16 -9.69
C SER A 99 4.19 6.61 -9.48
N VAL A 100 4.73 6.73 -8.27
CA VAL A 100 6.03 6.13 -7.91
C VAL A 100 5.96 4.61 -8.01
N ASN A 101 4.91 4.00 -7.47
CA ASN A 101 4.71 2.56 -7.52
C ASN A 101 4.57 2.04 -8.97
N ASN A 102 3.92 2.81 -9.85
CA ASN A 102 3.81 2.46 -11.26
C ASN A 102 5.16 2.44 -11.98
N VAL A 103 6.10 3.31 -11.65
CA VAL A 103 7.46 3.24 -12.20
C VAL A 103 8.11 1.89 -11.87
N TYR A 104 8.00 1.43 -10.62
CA TYR A 104 8.51 0.11 -10.23
C TYR A 104 7.73 -1.04 -10.90
N LEU A 105 6.43 -0.88 -11.13
CA LEU A 105 5.64 -1.87 -11.86
C LEU A 105 6.10 -1.99 -13.33
N GLU A 106 6.30 -0.87 -14.02
CA GLU A 106 6.75 -0.83 -15.41
C GLU A 106 8.12 -1.48 -15.61
N THR A 107 9.00 -1.38 -14.64
CA THR A 107 10.31 -2.06 -14.66
C THR A 107 10.26 -3.51 -14.15
N GLY A 108 9.08 -4.01 -13.77
CA GLY A 108 8.90 -5.36 -13.24
C GLY A 108 9.43 -5.57 -11.83
N GLU A 109 9.59 -4.48 -11.07
CA GLU A 109 10.22 -4.47 -9.74
C GLU A 109 9.24 -4.13 -8.60
N LEU A 110 7.93 -4.16 -8.87
CA LEU A 110 6.90 -4.00 -7.84
C LEU A 110 6.36 -5.35 -7.40
N SER A 111 6.37 -5.61 -6.10
CA SER A 111 5.73 -6.78 -5.51
C SER A 111 4.72 -6.40 -4.43
N VAL A 112 3.82 -7.33 -4.11
CA VAL A 112 2.79 -7.16 -3.08
C VAL A 112 2.99 -8.18 -1.96
N GLU A 113 2.82 -7.72 -0.72
CA GLU A 113 2.62 -8.57 0.45
C GLU A 113 1.19 -8.44 0.94
N LEU A 114 0.48 -9.56 1.02
CA LEU A 114 -0.92 -9.55 1.43
C LEU A 114 -1.05 -9.53 2.95
N MET A 115 -1.87 -8.62 3.45
CA MET A 115 -2.24 -8.55 4.86
C MET A 115 -3.25 -9.65 5.18
N GLY A 116 -2.92 -10.48 6.16
CA GLY A 116 -3.82 -11.49 6.70
C GLY A 116 -4.70 -10.93 7.82
N ARG A 117 -5.61 -11.77 8.32
CA ARG A 117 -6.53 -11.43 9.42
C ARG A 117 -5.84 -11.08 10.74
N GLY A 118 -4.56 -11.44 10.90
CA GLY A 118 -3.77 -11.12 12.09
C GLY A 118 -3.24 -9.69 12.13
N VAL A 119 -3.54 -8.86 11.13
CA VAL A 119 -3.12 -7.45 11.06
C VAL A 119 -4.31 -6.58 10.72
N ALA A 120 -4.59 -5.61 11.58
CA ALA A 120 -5.56 -4.54 11.34
C ALA A 120 -4.85 -3.33 10.73
N TRP A 121 -5.51 -2.70 9.77
CA TRP A 121 -5.17 -1.40 9.22
C TRP A 121 -6.34 -0.44 9.40
N LEU A 122 -6.05 0.73 9.93
CA LEU A 122 -7.01 1.80 10.19
C LEU A 122 -6.47 3.09 9.57
N ASP A 123 -7.25 3.65 8.67
CA ASP A 123 -6.98 4.96 8.08
C ASP A 123 -7.64 6.04 8.95
N THR A 124 -6.82 6.89 9.58
CA THR A 124 -7.28 7.98 10.45
C THR A 124 -7.37 9.33 9.75
N GLY A 125 -7.25 9.35 8.42
CA GLY A 125 -7.30 10.57 7.60
C GLY A 125 -8.67 11.24 7.50
N THR A 126 -9.72 10.61 8.04
CA THR A 126 -11.08 11.18 8.12
C THR A 126 -11.59 11.17 9.56
N PRO A 127 -12.55 12.05 9.93
CA PRO A 127 -13.16 12.03 11.26
C PRO A 127 -13.78 10.67 11.61
N GLU A 128 -14.43 10.02 10.65
CA GLU A 128 -15.01 8.69 10.83
C GLU A 128 -13.92 7.62 11.05
N GLY A 129 -12.85 7.66 10.26
CA GLY A 129 -11.71 6.75 10.39
C GLY A 129 -11.01 6.90 11.73
N LEU A 130 -10.84 8.14 12.19
CA LEU A 130 -10.25 8.43 13.50
C LEU A 130 -11.11 7.87 14.64
N LEU A 131 -12.44 8.02 14.55
CA LEU A 131 -13.36 7.45 15.55
C LEU A 131 -13.27 5.92 15.60
N LYS A 132 -13.30 5.25 14.45
CA LYS A 132 -13.12 3.79 14.36
C LYS A 132 -11.78 3.32 14.93
N ALA A 133 -10.71 4.09 14.71
CA ALA A 133 -9.40 3.78 15.29
C ALA A 133 -9.40 3.93 16.81
N ALA A 134 -10.07 4.95 17.36
CA ALA A 134 -10.21 5.13 18.81
C ALA A 134 -11.01 3.98 19.44
N GLU A 135 -12.14 3.58 18.86
CA GLU A 135 -12.94 2.43 19.32
C GLU A 135 -12.14 1.12 19.27
N TYR A 136 -11.33 0.92 18.21
CA TYR A 136 -10.45 -0.23 18.12
C TYR A 136 -9.40 -0.27 19.23
N VAL A 137 -8.74 0.88 19.50
CA VAL A 137 -7.74 0.97 20.57
C VAL A 137 -8.36 0.74 21.95
N GLU A 138 -9.59 1.19 22.19
CA GLU A 138 -10.32 0.93 23.43
C GLU A 138 -10.59 -0.58 23.62
N ALA A 139 -10.83 -1.31 22.53
CA ALA A 139 -11.20 -2.74 22.57
C ALA A 139 -10.01 -3.69 22.72
N VAL A 140 -8.78 -3.24 22.47
CA VAL A 140 -7.56 -4.07 22.51
C VAL A 140 -6.63 -3.63 23.61
#